data_cd526f6a8cc823408cb3c1c10f8c1218
#
_entry.id   cd526f6a8cc823408cb3c1c10f8c1218
#
_cell.length_a   1.000
_cell.length_b   1.000
_cell.length_c   1.000
_cell.angle_alpha   90.00
_cell.angle_beta   90.00
_cell.angle_gamma   90.00
#
_symmetry.space_group_name_H-M   'P 1'
#
loop_
_entity.id
_entity.type
_entity.pdbx_description
1 polymer ?
#
loop_
_entity_poly.entity_id
_entity_poly.type
_entity_poly.pdbx_seq_one_letter_code
_entity_poly.pdbx_strand_id
1 'polypeptide(L)'
;MGCIADVDRRGEPGEGDGDMTFRTAAAMVASGSVLALVSCASGPANGFTKHKTFRMDPDNRPVSVDQSLPFEHKRLLYGAVTQAERQARKGNYYTFFWNVEDKSRPVELKFEYRQSATGFAVHTQRVEVPGKTRTVRFAVIGDEFKRNGSILGWKCTLLRGGVVLDEKKSALWE
;
A
#
# COMPACT_ATOMS: atom_id res chain seq x y z
N MET A 1 21.18 -21.11 9.26
CA MET A 1 20.81 -21.68 10.55
C MET A 1 19.30 -21.53 10.62
N GLY A 2 18.49 -22.49 10.43
CA GLY A 2 18.41 -23.90 10.61
C GLY A 2 16.91 -24.14 10.78
N CYS A 3 16.23 -24.55 9.70
CA CYS A 3 14.82 -24.99 9.75
C CYS A 3 14.81 -26.38 10.40
N ILE A 4 13.92 -26.59 11.37
CA ILE A 4 13.55 -27.93 11.85
C ILE A 4 12.10 -28.14 11.51
N ALA A 5 11.88 -29.08 10.59
CA ALA A 5 10.57 -29.71 10.34
C ALA A 5 10.47 -30.92 11.27
N ASP A 6 9.36 -31.04 11.99
CA ASP A 6 9.05 -32.26 12.77
C ASP A 6 7.86 -32.96 12.11
N VAL A 7 8.12 -34.21 11.70
CA VAL A 7 7.17 -35.13 11.13
C VAL A 7 6.90 -36.18 12.20
N ASP A 8 5.72 -36.25 12.74
CA ASP A 8 5.30 -37.41 13.58
C ASP A 8 4.36 -38.32 12.80
N ARG A 9 4.86 -39.52 12.58
CA ARG A 9 4.18 -40.71 12.05
C ARG A 9 3.87 -41.63 13.23
N ARG A 10 2.64 -42.08 13.30
CA ARG A 10 2.21 -43.41 13.86
C ARG A 10 0.70 -43.40 14.00
N GLY A 11 -0.07 -44.40 13.65
CA GLY A 11 0.15 -45.75 13.22
C GLY A 11 -1.26 -46.40 13.09
N GLU A 12 -1.42 -47.25 12.10
CA GLU A 12 -2.51 -48.21 11.98
C GLU A 12 -2.18 -49.43 12.88
N PRO A 13 -3.05 -50.43 13.09
CA PRO A 13 -4.18 -50.95 12.32
C PRO A 13 -5.35 -51.46 13.16
N GLY A 14 -6.46 -51.97 12.51
CA GLY A 14 -7.48 -52.77 13.15
C GLY A 14 -8.60 -53.21 12.20
N GLU A 15 -8.41 -54.37 11.64
CA GLU A 15 -9.37 -55.13 10.86
C GLU A 15 -10.55 -55.60 11.74
N GLY A 16 -11.76 -55.63 11.17
CA GLY A 16 -12.95 -56.18 11.82
C GLY A 16 -14.06 -56.41 10.81
N ASP A 17 -14.12 -57.64 10.33
CA ASP A 17 -15.10 -58.26 9.46
C ASP A 17 -16.49 -58.27 10.10
N GLY A 18 -17.57 -58.12 9.33
CA GLY A 18 -18.95 -58.19 9.82
C GLY A 18 -20.00 -57.95 8.74
N ASP A 19 -20.25 -58.97 7.94
CA ASP A 19 -21.37 -59.13 7.02
C ASP A 19 -22.73 -58.98 7.76
N MET A 20 -23.64 -58.15 7.26
CA MET A 20 -25.08 -58.39 7.35
C MET A 20 -25.90 -57.49 6.42
N THR A 21 -26.48 -58.13 5.44
CA THR A 21 -27.47 -57.61 4.49
C THR A 21 -28.72 -57.04 5.17
N PHE A 22 -29.11 -55.81 4.86
CA PHE A 22 -30.51 -55.36 4.89
C PHE A 22 -30.81 -54.33 3.79
N ARG A 23 -31.71 -54.74 2.89
CA ARG A 23 -32.30 -53.87 1.86
C ARG A 23 -33.29 -52.94 2.55
N THR A 24 -33.06 -51.63 2.45
CA THR A 24 -34.14 -50.66 2.56
C THR A 24 -33.75 -49.43 1.73
N ALA A 25 -34.59 -49.13 0.75
CA ALA A 25 -34.52 -47.95 -0.07
C ALA A 25 -34.88 -46.71 0.77
N ALA A 26 -33.95 -45.80 0.91
CA ALA A 26 -34.24 -44.49 1.47
C ALA A 26 -33.67 -43.41 0.50
N ALA A 27 -34.56 -42.59 -0.04
CA ALA A 27 -34.26 -41.48 -0.89
C ALA A 27 -33.39 -40.48 -0.10
N MET A 28 -32.13 -40.34 -0.49
CA MET A 28 -31.26 -39.27 0.03
C MET A 28 -31.53 -37.98 -0.75
N VAL A 29 -32.19 -37.05 -0.10
CA VAL A 29 -32.20 -35.65 -0.50
C VAL A 29 -30.76 -35.13 -0.31
N ALA A 30 -30.05 -34.97 -1.39
CA ALA A 30 -28.73 -34.35 -1.40
C ALA A 30 -28.87 -32.86 -1.10
N SER A 31 -28.73 -32.52 0.19
CA SER A 31 -28.61 -31.11 0.63
C SER A 31 -27.22 -30.62 0.22
N GLY A 32 -27.14 -30.00 -0.97
CA GLY A 32 -25.92 -29.36 -1.47
C GLY A 32 -25.58 -28.14 -0.62
N SER A 33 -24.72 -28.30 0.38
CA SER A 33 -24.08 -27.17 1.06
C SER A 33 -23.16 -26.46 0.09
N VAL A 34 -23.63 -25.36 -0.47
CA VAL A 34 -22.78 -24.41 -1.22
C VAL A 34 -21.85 -23.75 -0.22
N LEU A 35 -20.64 -24.28 -0.08
CA LEU A 35 -19.54 -23.59 0.57
C LEU A 35 -19.21 -22.35 -0.26
N ALA A 36 -19.74 -21.19 0.14
CA ALA A 36 -19.31 -19.91 -0.36
C ALA A 36 -17.83 -19.73 0.04
N LEU A 37 -16.92 -20.02 -0.88
CA LEU A 37 -15.52 -19.64 -0.76
C LEU A 37 -15.49 -18.11 -0.72
N VAL A 38 -15.35 -17.56 0.49
CA VAL A 38 -15.00 -16.15 0.66
C VAL A 38 -13.61 -15.98 0.07
N SER A 39 -13.57 -15.61 -1.20
CA SER A 39 -12.34 -15.20 -1.87
C SER A 39 -11.84 -13.97 -1.11
N CYS A 40 -10.74 -14.11 -0.39
CA CYS A 40 -9.97 -12.94 0.07
C CYS A 40 -9.63 -12.15 -1.17
N ALA A 41 -10.26 -10.99 -1.37
CA ALA A 41 -9.99 -10.10 -2.46
C ALA A 41 -8.53 -9.64 -2.33
N SER A 42 -7.62 -10.31 -3.02
CA SER A 42 -6.30 -9.79 -3.28
C SER A 42 -6.49 -8.46 -4.03
N GLY A 43 -5.82 -7.41 -3.56
CA GLY A 43 -5.89 -6.09 -4.21
C GLY A 43 -5.55 -6.17 -5.69
N PRO A 44 -5.73 -5.09 -6.46
CA PRO A 44 -5.58 -5.10 -7.90
C PRO A 44 -4.23 -5.69 -8.30
N ALA A 45 -4.24 -6.58 -9.30
CA ALA A 45 -3.05 -7.24 -9.82
C ALA A 45 -2.03 -6.23 -10.37
N ASN A 46 -2.54 -5.14 -10.98
CA ASN A 46 -1.75 -4.01 -11.46
C ASN A 46 -2.43 -2.72 -10.97
N GLY A 47 -1.85 -2.05 -9.98
CA GLY A 47 -2.39 -0.78 -9.49
C GLY A 47 -1.97 -0.41 -8.08
N PHE A 48 -2.48 0.74 -7.63
CA PHE A 48 -2.23 1.27 -6.29
C PHE A 48 -2.96 0.46 -5.21
N THR A 49 -2.22 -0.05 -4.27
CA THR A 49 -2.76 -0.78 -3.12
C THR A 49 -3.07 0.15 -1.95
N LYS A 50 -2.22 1.17 -1.73
CA LYS A 50 -2.33 2.09 -0.60
C LYS A 50 -1.63 3.42 -0.92
N HIS A 51 -2.08 4.49 -0.27
CA HIS A 51 -1.30 5.72 -0.16
C HIS A 51 -1.29 6.20 1.29
N LYS A 52 -0.25 6.95 1.63
CA LYS A 52 -0.12 7.65 2.91
C LYS A 52 0.24 9.10 2.65
N THR A 53 -0.42 10.00 3.36
CA THR A 53 -0.09 11.41 3.37
C THR A 53 0.41 11.79 4.75
N PHE A 54 1.43 12.61 4.81
CA PHE A 54 1.95 13.14 6.06
C PHE A 54 2.36 14.59 5.89
N ARG A 55 1.85 15.46 6.78
CA ARG A 55 2.29 16.84 6.88
C ARG A 55 3.33 16.95 7.98
N MET A 56 4.53 17.32 7.60
CA MET A 56 5.65 17.52 8.51
C MET A 56 5.72 18.97 8.97
N ASP A 57 5.68 19.17 10.27
CA ASP A 57 5.99 20.44 10.91
C ASP A 57 7.01 20.18 12.02
N PRO A 58 8.25 20.66 11.90
CA PRO A 58 9.29 20.40 12.89
C PRO A 58 9.02 21.04 14.24
N ASP A 59 8.24 22.11 14.28
CA ASP A 59 7.92 22.86 15.49
C ASP A 59 6.68 22.29 16.21
N ASN A 60 5.90 21.46 15.51
CA ASN A 60 4.69 20.85 16.05
C ASN A 60 4.76 19.33 16.01
N ARG A 61 5.18 18.74 17.13
CA ARG A 61 5.20 17.28 17.25
C ARG A 61 3.78 16.75 17.39
N PRO A 62 3.35 15.83 16.52
CA PRO A 62 2.02 15.24 16.63
C PRO A 62 1.86 14.48 17.94
N VAL A 63 0.86 14.86 18.73
CA VAL A 63 0.40 14.11 19.89
C VAL A 63 -0.78 13.28 19.42
N SER A 64 -0.59 11.98 19.33
CA SER A 64 -1.62 11.06 18.83
C SER A 64 -1.56 9.74 19.59
N VAL A 65 -2.73 9.12 19.75
CA VAL A 65 -2.86 7.73 20.22
C VAL A 65 -2.24 6.77 19.22
N ASP A 66 -2.26 7.10 17.93
CA ASP A 66 -1.57 6.35 16.88
C ASP A 66 -0.07 6.65 16.92
N GLN A 67 0.71 5.69 17.41
CA GLN A 67 2.15 5.76 17.53
C GLN A 67 2.88 5.89 16.18
N SER A 68 2.21 5.63 15.07
CA SER A 68 2.81 5.74 13.74
C SER A 68 3.14 7.19 13.37
N LEU A 69 2.35 8.16 13.82
CA LEU A 69 2.54 9.57 13.52
C LEU A 69 3.79 10.15 14.20
N PRO A 70 4.01 10.01 15.53
CA PRO A 70 5.24 10.42 16.17
C PRO A 70 6.49 9.72 15.62
N PHE A 71 6.37 8.45 15.24
CA PHE A 71 7.47 7.69 14.63
C PHE A 71 7.86 8.26 13.27
N GLU A 72 6.88 8.53 12.38
CA GLU A 72 7.13 9.11 11.07
C GLU A 72 7.76 10.51 11.19
N HIS A 73 7.28 11.33 12.13
CA HIS A 73 7.85 12.64 12.43
C HIS A 73 9.34 12.52 12.83
N LYS A 74 9.67 11.61 13.77
CA LYS A 74 11.04 11.36 14.18
C LYS A 74 11.92 10.86 13.02
N ARG A 75 11.37 9.97 12.18
CA ARG A 75 12.06 9.41 11.02
C ARG A 75 12.39 10.48 9.98
N LEU A 76 11.45 11.39 9.71
CA LEU A 76 11.66 12.49 8.75
C LEU A 76 12.66 13.52 9.26
N LEU A 77 12.79 13.71 10.57
CA LEU A 77 13.81 14.61 11.17
C LEU A 77 15.15 13.94 11.40
N TYR A 78 15.26 12.62 11.20
CA TYR A 78 16.51 11.92 11.46
C TYR A 78 17.66 12.51 10.65
N GLY A 79 18.75 12.89 11.37
CA GLY A 79 19.93 13.53 10.79
C GLY A 79 19.81 15.06 10.60
N ALA A 80 18.66 15.68 10.90
CA ALA A 80 18.54 17.14 10.92
C ALA A 80 18.95 17.66 12.31
N VAL A 81 20.15 18.21 12.42
CA VAL A 81 20.74 18.70 13.68
C VAL A 81 20.35 20.16 13.94
N THR A 82 20.50 21.00 12.94
CA THR A 82 20.23 22.44 13.04
C THR A 82 18.76 22.76 12.83
N GLN A 83 18.34 23.93 13.32
CA GLN A 83 16.98 24.44 13.08
C GLN A 83 16.71 24.65 11.58
N ALA A 84 17.70 25.14 10.85
CA ALA A 84 17.58 25.34 9.39
C ALA A 84 17.33 24.02 8.66
N GLU A 85 18.06 22.94 9.00
CA GLU A 85 17.86 21.62 8.41
C GLU A 85 16.47 21.04 8.74
N ARG A 86 15.99 21.26 9.96
CA ARG A 86 14.63 20.85 10.36
C ARG A 86 13.57 21.60 9.57
N GLN A 87 13.72 22.92 9.41
CA GLN A 87 12.80 23.73 8.63
C GLN A 87 12.83 23.39 7.13
N ALA A 88 13.97 22.99 6.59
CA ALA A 88 14.07 22.51 5.22
C ALA A 88 13.26 21.21 4.97
N ARG A 89 12.90 20.48 6.01
CA ARG A 89 12.06 19.27 5.93
C ARG A 89 10.58 19.53 6.19
N LYS A 90 10.18 20.77 6.48
CA LYS A 90 8.79 21.18 6.64
C LYS A 90 8.04 21.07 5.33
N GLY A 91 6.86 20.41 5.33
CA GLY A 91 6.02 20.31 4.14
C GLY A 91 5.15 19.06 4.07
N ASN A 92 4.76 18.70 2.87
CA ASN A 92 3.87 17.58 2.58
C ASN A 92 4.63 16.40 1.99
N TYR A 93 4.34 15.20 2.48
CA TYR A 93 4.90 13.93 2.03
C TYR A 93 3.79 13.00 1.59
N TYR A 94 3.95 12.39 0.42
CA TYR A 94 3.01 11.44 -0.17
C TYR A 94 3.75 10.14 -0.49
N THR A 95 3.34 9.05 0.14
CA THR A 95 3.92 7.73 -0.11
C THR A 95 2.87 6.87 -0.80
N PHE A 96 3.18 6.41 -2.00
CA PHE A 96 2.33 5.52 -2.77
C PHE A 96 2.89 4.11 -2.74
N PHE A 97 1.99 3.15 -2.62
CA PHE A 97 2.28 1.72 -2.67
C PHE A 97 1.47 1.12 -3.81
N TRP A 98 2.07 0.27 -4.60
CA TRP A 98 1.42 -0.39 -5.72
C TRP A 98 1.87 -1.83 -5.85
N ASN A 99 1.14 -2.60 -6.65
CA ASN A 99 1.54 -3.91 -7.11
C ASN A 99 1.51 -3.94 -8.65
N VAL A 100 2.42 -4.70 -9.25
CA VAL A 100 2.45 -4.98 -10.68
C VAL A 100 2.89 -6.43 -10.87
N GLU A 101 2.25 -7.13 -11.79
CA GLU A 101 2.57 -8.54 -12.08
C GLU A 101 3.94 -8.69 -12.71
N ASP A 102 4.20 -7.96 -13.78
CA ASP A 102 5.49 -7.98 -14.44
C ASP A 102 6.48 -7.07 -13.72
N LYS A 103 7.45 -7.70 -13.05
CA LYS A 103 8.51 -7.02 -12.29
C LYS A 103 9.81 -6.85 -13.08
N SER A 104 9.85 -7.30 -14.32
CA SER A 104 11.04 -7.23 -15.16
C SER A 104 11.25 -5.84 -15.76
N ARG A 105 10.16 -5.12 -16.03
CA ARG A 105 10.18 -3.80 -16.66
C ARG A 105 9.98 -2.68 -15.66
N PRO A 106 10.61 -1.51 -15.88
CA PRO A 106 10.42 -0.35 -15.02
C PRO A 106 8.98 0.16 -15.05
N VAL A 107 8.62 0.90 -14.01
CA VAL A 107 7.36 1.66 -13.93
C VAL A 107 7.68 3.12 -13.67
N GLU A 108 6.85 4.00 -14.21
CA GLU A 108 6.93 5.44 -13.99
C GLU A 108 5.77 5.85 -13.09
N LEU A 109 6.04 6.73 -12.12
CA LEU A 109 5.01 7.43 -11.36
C LEU A 109 5.06 8.90 -11.72
N LYS A 110 3.91 9.45 -12.12
CA LYS A 110 3.68 10.86 -12.36
C LYS A 110 2.82 11.41 -11.23
N PHE A 111 3.38 12.31 -10.43
CA PHE A 111 2.67 12.98 -9.34
C PHE A 111 2.40 14.43 -9.72
N GLU A 112 1.12 14.79 -9.83
CA GLU A 112 0.62 16.12 -10.18
C GLU A 112 -0.06 16.70 -8.94
N TYR A 113 0.18 17.99 -8.65
CA TYR A 113 -0.39 18.63 -7.48
C TYR A 113 -0.61 20.13 -7.69
N ARG A 114 -1.55 20.68 -6.93
CA ARG A 114 -1.83 22.12 -6.86
C ARG A 114 -1.56 22.60 -5.44
N GLN A 115 -0.95 23.77 -5.28
CA GLN A 115 -0.61 24.35 -4.00
C GLN A 115 -1.45 25.60 -3.70
N SER A 116 -1.63 25.91 -2.42
CA SER A 116 -2.57 26.94 -1.94
C SER A 116 -2.22 28.36 -2.41
N ALA A 117 -0.96 28.68 -2.62
CA ALA A 117 -0.52 30.01 -3.08
C ALA A 117 -0.34 30.10 -4.60
N THR A 118 -0.52 29.03 -5.37
CA THR A 118 -0.29 29.00 -6.83
C THR A 118 -1.57 28.97 -7.64
N GLY A 119 -2.73 29.09 -6.99
CA GLY A 119 -4.03 29.03 -7.66
C GLY A 119 -4.26 27.70 -8.36
N PHE A 120 -4.53 27.76 -9.67
CA PHE A 120 -4.80 26.54 -10.48
C PHE A 120 -3.54 25.94 -11.12
N ALA A 121 -2.35 26.48 -10.88
CA ALA A 121 -1.12 25.96 -11.45
C ALA A 121 -0.88 24.51 -11.00
N VAL A 122 -0.60 23.64 -11.98
CA VAL A 122 -0.29 22.24 -11.75
C VAL A 122 1.21 22.05 -11.78
N HIS A 123 1.74 21.54 -10.68
CA HIS A 123 3.13 21.12 -10.57
C HIS A 123 3.21 19.61 -10.83
N THR A 124 4.32 19.16 -11.42
CA THR A 124 4.50 17.75 -11.75
C THR A 124 5.86 17.25 -11.29
N GLN A 125 5.87 16.13 -10.58
CA GLN A 125 7.08 15.35 -10.30
C GLN A 125 6.95 14.00 -10.99
N ARG A 126 8.05 13.49 -11.57
CA ARG A 126 8.10 12.19 -12.22
C ARG A 126 9.26 11.38 -11.67
N VAL A 127 9.04 10.10 -11.51
CA VAL A 127 10.06 9.16 -11.06
C VAL A 127 9.86 7.84 -11.79
N GLU A 128 10.94 7.35 -12.39
CA GLU A 128 10.99 6.00 -12.95
C GLU A 128 11.73 5.09 -11.96
N VAL A 129 11.17 3.93 -11.70
CA VAL A 129 11.74 2.96 -10.75
C VAL A 129 11.73 1.55 -11.32
N PRO A 130 12.67 0.68 -10.90
CA PRO A 130 12.66 -0.73 -11.27
C PRO A 130 11.33 -1.40 -10.94
N GLY A 131 10.87 -2.33 -11.79
CA GLY A 131 9.58 -3.01 -11.59
C GLY A 131 9.45 -3.83 -10.30
N LYS A 132 10.57 -4.12 -9.62
CA LYS A 132 10.58 -4.74 -8.29
C LYS A 132 10.22 -3.76 -7.17
N THR A 133 10.38 -2.46 -7.39
CA THR A 133 10.03 -1.42 -6.43
C THR A 133 8.51 -1.34 -6.28
N ARG A 134 8.03 -1.24 -5.05
CA ARG A 134 6.60 -1.20 -4.73
C ARG A 134 6.16 0.03 -3.94
N THR A 135 7.07 0.95 -3.70
CA THR A 135 6.80 2.17 -2.96
C THR A 135 7.70 3.31 -3.42
N VAL A 136 7.10 4.48 -3.52
CA VAL A 136 7.81 5.75 -3.78
C VAL A 136 7.23 6.82 -2.86
N ARG A 137 8.08 7.74 -2.46
CA ARG A 137 7.69 8.94 -1.71
C ARG A 137 7.97 10.18 -2.54
N PHE A 138 6.95 10.99 -2.74
CA PHE A 138 7.06 12.36 -3.22
C PHE A 138 7.05 13.31 -2.03
N ALA A 139 7.80 14.40 -2.13
CA ALA A 139 7.88 15.42 -1.09
C ALA A 139 7.83 16.81 -1.71
N VAL A 140 7.02 17.67 -1.13
CA VAL A 140 6.95 19.11 -1.42
C VAL A 140 7.29 19.80 -0.11
N ILE A 141 8.55 20.23 0.02
CA ILE A 141 9.16 20.63 1.29
C ILE A 141 10.02 21.88 1.13
N GLY A 142 10.47 22.41 2.27
CA GLY A 142 11.44 23.48 2.32
C GLY A 142 10.95 24.76 1.64
N ASP A 143 11.76 25.32 0.75
CA ASP A 143 11.48 26.61 0.10
C ASP A 143 10.30 26.54 -0.86
N GLU A 144 10.08 25.41 -1.53
CA GLU A 144 8.90 25.22 -2.37
C GLU A 144 7.63 25.28 -1.53
N PHE A 145 7.61 24.55 -0.41
CA PHE A 145 6.48 24.57 0.50
C PHE A 145 6.26 25.95 1.14
N LYS A 146 7.33 26.65 1.50
CA LYS A 146 7.24 28.01 2.07
C LYS A 146 6.66 29.02 1.09
N ARG A 147 7.06 28.96 -0.17
CA ARG A 147 6.60 29.91 -1.21
C ARG A 147 5.19 29.61 -1.69
N ASN A 148 4.89 28.35 -1.92
CA ASN A 148 3.69 27.93 -2.63
C ASN A 148 2.61 27.35 -1.70
N GLY A 149 2.94 27.13 -0.43
CA GLY A 149 2.00 26.62 0.58
C GLY A 149 1.74 25.12 0.49
N SER A 150 0.67 24.71 1.16
CA SER A 150 0.26 23.30 1.23
C SER A 150 -0.35 22.80 -0.07
N ILE A 151 -0.23 21.48 -0.32
CA ILE A 151 -0.95 20.84 -1.40
C ILE A 151 -2.44 20.80 -1.06
N LEU A 152 -3.28 21.29 -1.96
CA LEU A 152 -4.75 21.27 -1.88
C LEU A 152 -5.32 20.05 -2.59
N GLY A 153 -4.87 19.79 -3.81
CA GLY A 153 -5.30 18.65 -4.62
C GLY A 153 -4.11 17.97 -5.27
N TRP A 154 -4.22 16.67 -5.46
CA TRP A 154 -3.17 15.87 -6.08
C TRP A 154 -3.74 14.70 -6.87
N LYS A 155 -2.94 14.26 -7.84
CA LYS A 155 -3.16 13.07 -8.65
C LYS A 155 -1.85 12.32 -8.82
N CYS A 156 -1.86 11.01 -8.66
CA CYS A 156 -0.73 10.15 -8.95
C CYS A 156 -1.14 9.12 -9.99
N THR A 157 -0.41 9.04 -11.08
CA THR A 157 -0.62 8.09 -12.18
C THR A 157 0.53 7.10 -12.21
N LEU A 158 0.22 5.82 -12.26
CA LEU A 158 1.16 4.73 -12.44
C LEU A 158 1.18 4.36 -13.92
N LEU A 159 2.36 4.43 -14.54
CA LEU A 159 2.53 4.18 -15.98
C LEU A 159 3.58 3.09 -16.22
N ARG A 160 3.46 2.45 -17.38
CA ARG A 160 4.48 1.55 -17.92
C ARG A 160 4.57 1.74 -19.43
N GLY A 161 5.75 2.17 -19.92
CA GLY A 161 5.95 2.42 -21.34
C GLY A 161 4.94 3.41 -21.92
N GLY A 162 4.55 4.43 -21.16
CA GLY A 162 3.55 5.42 -21.56
C GLY A 162 2.10 4.99 -21.38
N VAL A 163 1.83 3.71 -21.06
CA VAL A 163 0.46 3.22 -20.81
C VAL A 163 0.10 3.40 -19.34
N VAL A 164 -1.06 3.97 -19.07
CA VAL A 164 -1.60 4.13 -17.71
C VAL A 164 -2.06 2.77 -17.19
N LEU A 165 -1.51 2.33 -16.07
CA LEU A 165 -1.92 1.12 -15.36
C LEU A 165 -2.99 1.42 -14.31
N ASP A 166 -2.82 2.54 -13.59
CA ASP A 166 -3.77 2.95 -12.56
C ASP A 166 -3.60 4.44 -12.22
N GLU A 167 -4.64 5.03 -11.63
CA GLU A 167 -4.65 6.42 -11.21
C GLU A 167 -5.27 6.55 -9.82
N LYS A 168 -4.66 7.38 -8.97
CA LYS A 168 -5.19 7.74 -7.67
C LYS A 168 -5.16 9.25 -7.48
N LYS A 169 -6.29 9.81 -7.06
CA LYS A 169 -6.42 11.26 -6.87
C LYS A 169 -7.11 11.60 -5.55
N SER A 170 -6.89 12.82 -5.09
CA SER A 170 -7.62 13.39 -3.96
C SER A 170 -9.02 13.84 -4.40
N ALA A 171 -9.93 13.98 -3.43
CA ALA A 171 -11.29 14.46 -3.70
C ALA A 171 -11.34 15.89 -4.30
N LEU A 172 -10.32 16.70 -4.06
CA LEU A 172 -10.22 18.08 -4.57
C LEU A 172 -9.49 18.16 -5.93
N TRP A 173 -9.19 17.05 -6.54
CA TRP A 173 -8.60 17.00 -7.88
C TRP A 173 -9.71 16.80 -8.92
N GLU A 174 -10.09 17.87 -9.56
CA GLU A 174 -10.99 17.92 -10.70
C GLU A 174 -10.24 18.31 -11.98
#